data_471eb159cbcef7e52cbd2f643f42c56d
#
_entry.id   471eb159cbcef7e52cbd2f643f42c56d
#
_cell.length_a   1.000
_cell.length_b   1.000
_cell.length_c   1.000
_cell.angle_alpha   90.00
_cell.angle_beta   90.00
_cell.angle_gamma   90.00
#
_symmetry.space_group_name_H-M   'P 1'
#
loop_
_entity.id
_entity.type
_entity.pdbx_description
1 polymer ?
#
loop_
_entity_poly.entity_id
_entity_poly.type
_entity_poly.pdbx_seq_one_letter_code
_entity_poly.pdbx_strand_id
1 'polypeptide(L)'
;MKNIPYQSDVDYLRNYTESCGIPFVLYETEFDASTDTRKSPCFLCSWNRRKALFTVAKEQKCNKIALGHHMDDILETLLMNITYQGTFSSMPPRLVMKKFDMTIIRPMCLVHEADLMELAEIRAY
;
A
#
# COMPACT_ATOMS: atom_id res chain seq x y z
N MET A 1 -12.26 0.19 -1.00
CA MET A 1 -12.78 0.85 -2.22
C MET A 1 -14.03 0.12 -2.64
N LYS A 2 -15.14 0.85 -2.83
CA LYS A 2 -16.49 0.25 -3.03
C LYS A 2 -16.67 -0.53 -4.34
N ASN A 3 -15.92 -0.19 -5.37
CA ASN A 3 -16.07 -0.77 -6.72
C ASN A 3 -15.04 -1.87 -7.06
N ILE A 4 -14.40 -2.45 -6.06
CA ILE A 4 -13.55 -3.63 -6.23
C ILE A 4 -14.16 -4.78 -5.41
N PRO A 5 -14.35 -5.97 -5.98
CA PRO A 5 -14.87 -7.13 -5.27
C PRO A 5 -13.82 -7.71 -4.32
N TYR A 6 -13.49 -6.94 -3.29
CA TYR A 6 -12.53 -7.30 -2.27
C TYR A 6 -13.20 -7.20 -0.91
N GLN A 7 -13.27 -8.32 -0.21
CA GLN A 7 -13.79 -8.37 1.15
C GLN A 7 -12.63 -8.44 2.12
N SER A 8 -12.53 -7.43 2.98
CA SER A 8 -11.65 -7.48 4.15
C SER A 8 -12.52 -7.73 5.38
N ASP A 9 -12.06 -8.55 6.27
CA ASP A 9 -12.64 -8.66 7.61
C ASP A 9 -12.26 -7.40 8.41
N VAL A 10 -13.12 -6.39 8.30
CA VAL A 10 -12.90 -5.08 8.93
C VAL A 10 -12.97 -5.18 10.45
N ASP A 11 -13.82 -6.04 10.98
CA ASP A 11 -14.00 -6.21 12.42
C ASP A 11 -12.79 -6.91 13.04
N TYR A 12 -12.26 -7.92 12.34
CA TYR A 12 -11.00 -8.56 12.73
C TYR A 12 -9.84 -7.56 12.74
N LEU A 13 -9.66 -6.78 11.67
CA LEU A 13 -8.58 -5.79 11.57
C LEU A 13 -8.69 -4.71 12.65
N ARG A 14 -9.91 -4.26 12.94
CA ARG A 14 -10.17 -3.29 14.01
C ARG A 14 -9.75 -3.86 15.36
N ASN A 15 -10.31 -5.02 15.72
CA ASN A 15 -10.03 -5.66 17.00
C ASN A 15 -8.53 -5.93 17.19
N TYR A 16 -7.86 -6.39 16.12
CA TYR A 16 -6.43 -6.65 16.15
C TYR A 16 -5.62 -5.38 16.37
N THR A 17 -5.87 -4.31 15.61
CA THR A 17 -5.10 -3.05 15.75
C THR A 17 -5.35 -2.39 17.10
N GLU A 18 -6.60 -2.40 17.59
CA GLU A 18 -6.94 -1.88 18.91
C GLU A 18 -6.29 -2.69 20.04
N SER A 19 -6.19 -4.02 19.91
CA SER A 19 -5.46 -4.86 20.87
C SER A 19 -3.95 -4.54 20.93
N CYS A 20 -3.40 -4.03 19.83
CA CYS A 20 -2.03 -3.54 19.75
C CYS A 20 -1.88 -2.06 20.22
N GLY A 21 -2.96 -1.42 20.68
CA GLY A 21 -2.95 -0.01 21.07
C GLY A 21 -2.82 0.96 19.88
N ILE A 22 -3.14 0.50 18.67
CA ILE A 22 -3.05 1.29 17.43
C ILE A 22 -4.46 1.73 17.03
N PRO A 23 -4.71 3.04 16.82
CA PRO A 23 -6.03 3.50 16.38
C PRO A 23 -6.36 2.98 14.97
N PHE A 24 -7.56 2.47 14.79
CA PHE A 24 -8.07 2.00 13.52
C PHE A 24 -8.88 3.08 12.82
N VAL A 25 -8.55 3.38 11.57
CA VAL A 25 -9.28 4.35 10.74
C VAL A 25 -9.78 3.66 9.48
N LEU A 26 -11.10 3.52 9.36
CA LEU A 26 -11.74 3.05 8.14
C LEU A 26 -12.03 4.23 7.22
N TYR A 27 -11.42 4.24 6.04
CA TYR A 27 -11.65 5.27 5.02
C TYR A 27 -12.23 4.61 3.76
N GLU A 28 -13.45 5.00 3.41
CA GLU A 28 -14.11 4.53 2.21
C GLU A 28 -13.90 5.51 1.06
N THR A 29 -13.49 5.00 -0.07
CA THR A 29 -13.35 5.74 -1.32
C THR A 29 -13.79 4.91 -2.50
N GLU A 30 -14.26 5.56 -3.54
CA GLU A 30 -14.57 4.97 -4.83
C GLU A 30 -13.89 5.78 -5.94
N PHE A 31 -13.71 5.17 -7.08
CA PHE A 31 -13.23 5.87 -8.26
C PHE A 31 -14.08 5.49 -9.46
N ASP A 32 -14.24 6.43 -10.35
CA ASP A 32 -14.91 6.21 -11.63
C ASP A 32 -13.85 5.89 -12.69
N ALA A 33 -13.88 4.66 -13.21
CA ALA A 33 -12.96 4.20 -14.24
C ALA A 33 -13.17 4.91 -15.59
N SER A 34 -14.34 5.56 -15.79
CA SER A 34 -14.65 6.32 -17.00
C SER A 34 -14.02 7.71 -17.04
N THR A 35 -13.51 8.21 -15.90
CA THR A 35 -12.99 9.58 -15.77
C THR A 35 -11.76 9.84 -16.64
N ASP A 36 -10.95 8.82 -16.90
CA ASP A 36 -9.80 8.92 -17.83
C ASP A 36 -9.59 7.60 -18.57
N THR A 37 -10.23 7.48 -19.71
CA THR A 37 -10.17 6.29 -20.58
C THR A 37 -8.79 6.03 -21.19
N ARG A 38 -7.85 6.98 -21.10
CA ARG A 38 -6.45 6.82 -21.55
C ARG A 38 -5.59 6.00 -20.58
N LYS A 39 -6.08 5.77 -19.36
CA LYS A 39 -5.37 5.04 -18.33
C LYS A 39 -6.10 3.75 -17.96
N SER A 40 -5.32 2.71 -17.65
CA SER A 40 -5.93 1.45 -17.23
C SER A 40 -6.70 1.61 -15.91
N PRO A 41 -7.80 0.85 -15.71
CA PRO A 41 -8.53 0.85 -14.43
C PRO A 41 -7.63 0.53 -13.22
N CYS A 42 -6.65 -0.36 -13.39
CA CYS A 42 -5.67 -0.69 -12.36
C CYS A 42 -4.81 0.52 -11.96
N PHE A 43 -4.39 1.32 -12.94
CA PHE A 43 -3.64 2.55 -12.67
C PHE A 43 -4.48 3.55 -11.87
N LEU A 44 -5.72 3.79 -12.30
CA LEU A 44 -6.65 4.71 -11.63
C LEU A 44 -6.95 4.25 -10.19
N CYS A 45 -7.19 2.96 -10.02
CA CYS A 45 -7.38 2.35 -8.71
C CYS A 45 -6.17 2.60 -7.79
N SER A 46 -4.97 2.26 -8.26
CA SER A 46 -3.72 2.43 -7.52
C SER A 46 -3.46 3.89 -7.16
N TRP A 47 -3.73 4.80 -8.10
CA TRP A 47 -3.56 6.24 -7.87
C TRP A 47 -4.53 6.78 -6.81
N ASN A 48 -5.83 6.40 -6.90
CA ASN A 48 -6.85 6.82 -5.93
C ASN A 48 -6.58 6.24 -4.52
N ARG A 49 -6.15 4.97 -4.42
CA ARG A 49 -5.73 4.38 -3.15
C ARG A 49 -4.58 5.16 -2.50
N ARG A 50 -3.58 5.51 -3.30
CA ARG A 50 -2.44 6.30 -2.82
C ARG A 50 -2.88 7.68 -2.35
N LYS A 51 -3.72 8.38 -3.13
CA LYS A 51 -4.29 9.68 -2.75
C LYS A 51 -5.04 9.60 -1.42
N ALA A 52 -5.90 8.58 -1.24
CA ALA A 52 -6.64 8.36 0.00
C ALA A 52 -5.70 8.18 1.21
N LEU A 53 -4.65 7.36 1.07
CA LEU A 53 -3.65 7.17 2.13
C LEU A 53 -2.96 8.48 2.53
N PHE A 54 -2.57 9.32 1.57
CA PHE A 54 -1.98 10.62 1.87
C PHE A 54 -2.97 11.57 2.56
N THR A 55 -4.23 11.56 2.13
CA THR A 55 -5.29 12.38 2.74
C THR A 55 -5.47 11.99 4.20
N VAL A 56 -5.69 10.71 4.48
CA VAL A 56 -5.88 10.20 5.84
C VAL A 56 -4.65 10.45 6.72
N ALA A 57 -3.44 10.18 6.20
CA ALA A 57 -2.21 10.44 6.95
C ALA A 57 -2.08 11.91 7.35
N LYS A 58 -2.44 12.83 6.46
CA LYS A 58 -2.43 14.28 6.74
C LYS A 58 -3.48 14.67 7.78
N GLU A 59 -4.70 14.16 7.67
CA GLU A 59 -5.78 14.38 8.63
C GLU A 59 -5.41 13.87 10.03
N GLN A 60 -4.74 12.72 10.09
CA GLN A 60 -4.23 12.13 11.34
C GLN A 60 -2.90 12.74 11.81
N LYS A 61 -2.42 13.81 11.16
CA LYS A 61 -1.15 14.49 11.48
C LYS A 61 0.06 13.57 11.48
N CYS A 62 0.02 12.51 10.66
CA CYS A 62 1.15 11.62 10.46
C CYS A 62 2.15 12.24 9.47
N ASN A 63 3.44 12.08 9.71
CA ASN A 63 4.51 12.49 8.81
C ASN A 63 5.16 11.32 8.06
N LYS A 64 4.67 10.10 8.32
CA LYS A 64 5.14 8.86 7.68
C LYS A 64 3.96 7.98 7.28
N ILE A 65 4.12 7.27 6.16
CA ILE A 65 3.23 6.21 5.72
C ILE A 65 4.08 4.94 5.60
N ALA A 66 3.74 3.92 6.37
CA ALA A 66 4.32 2.58 6.22
C ALA A 66 3.50 1.78 5.20
N LEU A 67 4.18 1.21 4.21
CA LEU A 67 3.56 0.33 3.22
C LEU A 67 4.06 -1.09 3.39
N GLY A 68 3.18 -2.07 3.19
CA GLY A 68 3.42 -3.49 3.36
C GLY A 68 4.23 -4.15 2.24
N HIS A 69 4.92 -3.40 1.40
CA HIS A 69 5.74 -4.00 0.34
C HIS A 69 6.89 -4.80 0.94
N HIS A 70 7.05 -6.03 0.48
CA HIS A 70 8.10 -6.97 0.86
C HIS A 70 9.20 -7.07 -0.20
N MET A 71 10.18 -7.92 0.01
CA MET A 71 11.35 -8.03 -0.87
C MET A 71 10.98 -8.44 -2.29
N ASP A 72 10.04 -9.37 -2.44
CA ASP A 72 9.63 -9.88 -3.74
C ASP A 72 8.95 -8.78 -4.58
N ASP A 73 8.10 -7.91 -4.00
CA ASP A 73 7.54 -6.73 -4.67
C ASP A 73 8.65 -5.81 -5.23
N ILE A 74 9.73 -5.64 -4.46
CA ILE A 74 10.85 -4.77 -4.84
C ILE A 74 11.63 -5.38 -6.00
N LEU A 75 11.86 -6.69 -5.97
CA LEU A 75 12.54 -7.43 -7.04
C LEU A 75 11.70 -7.49 -8.32
N GLU A 76 10.42 -7.78 -8.19
CA GLU A 76 9.47 -7.77 -9.32
C GLU A 76 9.40 -6.39 -9.98
N THR A 77 9.30 -5.33 -9.17
CA THR A 77 9.31 -3.95 -9.68
C THR A 77 10.63 -3.63 -10.39
N LEU A 78 11.76 -4.09 -9.87
CA LEU A 78 13.07 -3.92 -10.51
C LEU A 78 13.10 -4.62 -11.88
N LEU A 79 12.67 -5.88 -11.94
CA LEU A 79 12.61 -6.65 -13.19
C LEU A 79 11.67 -6.01 -14.21
N MET A 80 10.49 -5.57 -13.79
CA MET A 80 9.55 -4.85 -14.65
C MET A 80 10.15 -3.56 -15.20
N ASN A 81 10.83 -2.78 -14.38
CA ASN A 81 11.44 -1.52 -14.82
C ASN A 81 12.59 -1.77 -15.81
N ILE A 82 13.39 -2.81 -15.59
CA ILE A 82 14.47 -3.17 -16.53
C ILE A 82 13.88 -3.63 -17.87
N THR A 83 12.86 -4.49 -17.84
CA THR A 83 12.34 -5.13 -19.06
C THR A 83 11.45 -4.21 -19.89
N TYR A 84 10.62 -3.40 -19.26
CA TYR A 84 9.64 -2.55 -19.96
C TYR A 84 10.06 -1.08 -20.11
N GLN A 85 10.90 -0.58 -19.20
CA GLN A 85 11.29 0.84 -19.19
C GLN A 85 12.79 1.06 -19.45
N GLY A 86 13.58 -0.01 -19.47
CA GLY A 86 15.03 0.10 -19.62
C GLY A 86 15.72 0.84 -18.48
N THR A 87 15.09 0.89 -17.29
CA THR A 87 15.60 1.63 -16.13
C THR A 87 15.97 0.70 -14.99
N PHE A 88 17.15 0.89 -14.41
CA PHE A 88 17.59 0.18 -13.22
C PHE A 88 17.11 0.91 -11.97
N SER A 89 15.85 0.73 -11.63
CA SER A 89 15.22 1.39 -10.48
C SER A 89 14.13 0.52 -9.87
N SER A 90 13.92 0.65 -8.56
CA SER A 90 12.85 -0.02 -7.83
C SER A 90 12.33 0.86 -6.70
N MET A 91 11.50 0.29 -5.83
CA MET A 91 10.94 0.98 -4.69
C MET A 91 11.96 1.09 -3.55
N PRO A 92 12.46 2.29 -3.19
CA PRO A 92 13.41 2.42 -2.09
C PRO A 92 12.74 2.11 -0.74
N PRO A 93 13.47 1.56 0.25
CA PRO A 93 12.98 1.31 1.61
C PRO A 93 12.43 2.57 2.29
N ARG A 94 13.03 3.72 1.97
CA ARG A 94 12.63 5.04 2.45
C ARG A 94 12.59 6.05 1.31
N LEU A 95 11.47 6.72 1.15
CA LEU A 95 11.27 7.76 0.13
C LEU A 95 10.75 9.04 0.80
N VAL A 96 11.56 10.10 0.79
CA VAL A 96 11.16 11.42 1.30
C VAL A 96 10.47 12.20 0.19
N MET A 97 9.21 12.51 0.38
CA MET A 97 8.39 13.28 -0.57
C MET A 97 8.27 14.72 -0.11
N LYS A 98 9.28 15.53 -0.41
CA LYS A 98 9.35 16.94 0.03
C LYS A 98 8.09 17.75 -0.33
N LYS A 99 7.51 17.52 -1.52
CA LYS A 99 6.29 18.21 -1.98
C LYS A 99 5.06 17.97 -1.09
N PHE A 100 5.01 16.84 -0.38
CA PHE A 100 3.86 16.45 0.45
C PHE A 100 4.15 16.49 1.94
N ASP A 101 5.38 16.88 2.32
CA ASP A 101 5.88 16.80 3.69
C ASP A 101 5.63 15.43 4.34
N MET A 102 5.90 14.38 3.58
CA MET A 102 5.58 13.00 3.93
C MET A 102 6.74 12.08 3.58
N THR A 103 7.00 11.10 4.43
CA THR A 103 7.97 10.03 4.15
C THR A 103 7.24 8.70 3.99
N ILE A 104 7.48 8.01 2.89
CA ILE A 104 7.04 6.62 2.73
C ILE A 104 8.15 5.71 3.24
N ILE A 105 7.80 4.72 4.05
CA ILE A 105 8.71 3.68 4.53
C ILE A 105 8.16 2.29 4.17
N ARG A 106 9.05 1.32 3.99
CA ARG A 106 8.74 -0.09 3.68
C ARG A 106 9.45 -1.00 4.68
N PRO A 107 8.87 -1.20 5.87
CA PRO A 107 9.55 -1.95 6.94
C PRO A 107 9.89 -3.39 6.56
N MET A 108 9.09 -4.01 5.68
CA MET A 108 9.24 -5.40 5.25
C MET A 108 10.10 -5.58 3.99
N CYS A 109 10.85 -4.56 3.55
CA CYS A 109 11.62 -4.59 2.32
C CYS A 109 12.71 -5.68 2.23
N LEU A 110 13.06 -6.30 3.34
CA LEU A 110 14.02 -7.41 3.43
C LEU A 110 13.36 -8.75 3.85
N VAL A 111 12.04 -8.80 3.92
CA VAL A 111 11.28 -10.00 4.29
C VAL A 111 10.76 -10.64 3.01
N HIS A 112 10.89 -11.95 2.86
CA HIS A 112 10.33 -12.69 1.73
C HIS A 112 8.81 -12.87 1.87
N GLU A 113 8.11 -12.93 0.74
CA GLU A 113 6.67 -13.22 0.72
C GLU A 113 6.37 -14.56 1.37
N ALA A 114 7.21 -15.58 1.14
CA ALA A 114 7.06 -16.90 1.74
C ALA A 114 7.04 -16.87 3.27
N ASP A 115 7.91 -16.05 3.89
CA ASP A 115 7.95 -15.88 5.35
C ASP A 115 6.68 -15.23 5.88
N LEU A 116 6.10 -14.30 5.10
CA LEU A 116 4.83 -13.64 5.46
C LEU A 116 3.65 -14.60 5.33
N MET A 117 3.64 -15.46 4.31
CA MET A 117 2.62 -16.49 4.13
C MET A 117 2.67 -17.50 5.29
N GLU A 118 3.85 -17.99 5.64
CA GLU A 118 4.04 -18.89 6.79
C GLU A 118 3.55 -18.24 8.09
N LEU A 119 3.90 -16.98 8.31
CA LEU A 119 3.42 -16.24 9.49
C LEU A 119 1.89 -16.11 9.51
N ALA A 120 1.27 -15.85 8.35
CA ALA A 120 -0.18 -15.73 8.24
C ALA A 120 -0.87 -17.06 8.59
N GLU A 121 -0.32 -18.20 8.12
CA GLU A 121 -0.83 -19.52 8.46
C GLU A 121 -0.70 -19.82 9.97
N ILE A 122 0.47 -19.55 10.57
CA ILE A 122 0.71 -19.75 12.02
C ILE A 122 -0.25 -18.90 12.87
N ARG A 123 -0.54 -17.69 12.41
CA ARG A 123 -1.43 -16.75 13.12
C ARG A 123 -2.91 -16.91 12.78
N ALA A 124 -3.24 -17.80 11.83
CA ALA A 124 -4.61 -18.04 11.35
C ALA A 124 -5.31 -16.74 10.87
N TYR A 125 -4.58 -15.97 10.07
CA TYR A 125 -5.11 -14.77 9.42
C TYR A 125 -6.01 -15.13 8.23
#